data_635035b3dd9a88f0abf0a7a60cbea5a6
#
_entry.id   635035b3dd9a88f0abf0a7a60cbea5a6
#
_cell.length_a   1.000
_cell.length_b   1.000
_cell.length_c   1.000
_cell.angle_alpha   90.00
_cell.angle_beta   90.00
_cell.angle_gamma   90.00
#
_symmetry.space_group_name_H-M   'P 1'
#
loop_
_entity.id
_entity.type
_entity.pdbx_description
1 polymer ?
#
loop_
_entity_poly.entity_id
_entity_poly.type
_entity_poly.pdbx_seq_one_letter_code
_entity_poly.pdbx_strand_id
1 'polypeptide(L)'
;MTFSLRPLALGLTAGLALAAPARADLVVLSSGRVMSAASVVLTDETATIRLRGGGEVTCDRSLVLRIDPDETPWIDPARAAIDGSPAEPGEAATTPGPVRTVEIPAAYRAIITQLAEAHGVDARLIHAVISVESAYRPRARSAKGARGLMQLMPATARQYGVRNAYKEAANLDAGVRHLKMLLDRFAVREAIAAYNAGEAAVLRFGGVPPFRETRAYVERVLALAGLDIAEEPPAAADRPGS
;
A
#
# COMPACT_ATOMS: atom_id res chain seq x y z
N MET A 1 4.78 -51.71 60.36
CA MET A 1 5.45 -50.72 59.47
C MET A 1 4.56 -50.59 58.21
N THR A 2 3.70 -49.61 58.19
CA THR A 2 2.75 -49.39 57.11
C THR A 2 3.13 -48.11 56.38
N PHE A 3 3.63 -48.27 55.12
CA PHE A 3 3.97 -47.14 54.25
C PHE A 3 2.70 -46.66 53.53
N SER A 4 2.30 -45.43 53.85
CA SER A 4 1.18 -44.73 53.17
C SER A 4 1.73 -43.97 51.99
N LEU A 5 1.36 -44.35 50.76
CA LEU A 5 1.60 -43.64 49.51
C LEU A 5 0.52 -42.56 49.34
N ARG A 6 0.92 -41.31 49.37
CA ARG A 6 0.09 -40.14 48.99
C ARG A 6 0.14 -39.99 47.48
N PRO A 7 -0.98 -39.79 46.76
CA PRO A 7 -0.96 -39.43 45.35
C PRO A 7 -0.63 -37.95 45.19
N LEU A 8 0.35 -37.67 44.31
CA LEU A 8 0.71 -36.35 43.85
C LEU A 8 -0.31 -35.94 42.80
N ALA A 9 -1.16 -34.96 43.14
CA ALA A 9 -2.09 -34.34 42.18
C ALA A 9 -1.31 -33.37 41.29
N LEU A 10 -1.14 -33.76 40.03
CA LEU A 10 -0.59 -32.89 38.98
C LEU A 10 -1.69 -31.94 38.49
N GLY A 11 -1.68 -30.74 39.04
CA GLY A 11 -2.59 -29.68 38.58
C GLY A 11 -2.20 -29.14 37.21
N LEU A 12 -2.92 -29.56 36.18
CA LEU A 12 -2.82 -28.99 34.83
C LEU A 12 -3.53 -27.64 34.80
N THR A 13 -2.81 -26.54 35.03
CA THR A 13 -3.31 -25.19 34.78
C THR A 13 -3.30 -24.93 33.28
N ALA A 14 -4.46 -25.13 32.65
CA ALA A 14 -4.69 -24.66 31.29
C ALA A 14 -4.69 -23.12 31.32
N GLY A 15 -3.56 -22.52 30.98
CA GLY A 15 -3.47 -21.11 30.70
C GLY A 15 -4.27 -20.75 29.45
N LEU A 16 -5.40 -20.07 29.67
CA LEU A 16 -6.20 -19.48 28.58
C LEU A 16 -5.36 -18.36 27.97
N ALA A 17 -4.61 -18.65 26.91
CA ALA A 17 -3.93 -17.64 26.11
C ALA A 17 -5.02 -16.84 25.37
N LEU A 18 -5.34 -15.65 25.86
CA LEU A 18 -6.09 -14.65 25.12
C LEU A 18 -5.27 -14.33 23.86
N ALA A 19 -5.66 -14.91 22.72
CA ALA A 19 -5.10 -14.57 21.43
C ALA A 19 -5.44 -13.10 21.13
N ALA A 20 -4.46 -12.22 21.34
CA ALA A 20 -4.54 -10.86 20.83
C ALA A 20 -4.72 -10.92 19.30
N PRO A 21 -5.52 -10.00 18.70
CA PRO A 21 -5.67 -9.97 17.25
C PRO A 21 -4.28 -9.85 16.63
N ALA A 22 -3.97 -10.76 15.70
CA ALA A 22 -2.68 -10.78 15.00
C ALA A 22 -2.54 -9.46 14.22
N ARG A 23 -1.79 -8.51 14.81
CA ARG A 23 -1.36 -7.32 14.10
C ARG A 23 -0.31 -7.76 13.09
N ALA A 24 -0.51 -7.35 11.88
CA ALA A 24 0.51 -7.51 10.87
C ALA A 24 1.60 -6.45 11.10
N ASP A 25 2.84 -6.83 10.90
CA ASP A 25 3.99 -5.96 11.12
C ASP A 25 4.81 -5.80 9.83
N LEU A 26 5.35 -4.60 9.63
CA LEU A 26 6.34 -4.31 8.60
C LEU A 26 7.73 -4.40 9.21
N VAL A 27 8.50 -5.41 8.81
CA VAL A 27 9.88 -5.61 9.26
C VAL A 27 10.83 -4.89 8.33
N VAL A 28 11.56 -3.91 8.85
CA VAL A 28 12.58 -3.16 8.11
C VAL A 28 13.94 -3.74 8.42
N LEU A 29 14.63 -4.24 7.39
CA LEU A 29 15.97 -4.82 7.53
C LEU A 29 17.07 -3.78 7.28
N SER A 30 18.27 -4.04 7.79
CA SER A 30 19.47 -3.21 7.61
C SER A 30 19.89 -3.05 6.12
N SER A 31 19.49 -3.99 5.27
CA SER A 31 19.65 -3.91 3.82
C SER A 31 18.69 -2.92 3.13
N GLY A 32 17.81 -2.23 3.88
CA GLY A 32 16.75 -1.39 3.36
C GLY A 32 15.51 -2.15 2.85
N ARG A 33 15.51 -3.49 2.91
CA ARG A 33 14.33 -4.29 2.53
C ARG A 33 13.25 -4.19 3.60
N VAL A 34 12.00 -4.07 3.16
CA VAL A 34 10.82 -4.11 4.02
C VAL A 34 10.05 -5.39 3.73
N MET A 35 9.69 -6.12 4.77
CA MET A 35 8.94 -7.38 4.66
C MET A 35 7.63 -7.25 5.44
N SER A 36 6.52 -7.68 4.83
CA SER A 36 5.22 -7.75 5.50
C SER A 36 5.09 -9.09 6.21
N ALA A 37 5.07 -9.04 7.53
CA ALA A 37 5.03 -10.21 8.39
C ALA A 37 3.62 -10.46 8.93
N ALA A 38 3.21 -11.71 8.99
CA ALA A 38 2.04 -12.16 9.73
C ALA A 38 2.32 -12.21 11.23
N SER A 39 3.57 -12.54 11.59
CA SER A 39 4.08 -12.48 12.96
C SER A 39 5.61 -12.40 12.96
N VAL A 40 6.16 -11.80 14.00
CA VAL A 40 7.61 -11.69 14.21
C VAL A 40 7.92 -12.18 15.62
N VAL A 41 8.84 -13.11 15.72
CA VAL A 41 9.38 -13.59 16.98
C VAL A 41 10.85 -13.18 17.06
N LEU A 42 11.21 -12.40 18.08
CA LEU A 42 12.57 -11.97 18.31
C LEU A 42 13.16 -12.74 19.50
N THR A 43 14.35 -13.26 19.32
CA THR A 43 15.23 -13.74 20.40
C THR A 43 16.42 -12.79 20.53
N ASP A 44 17.31 -13.05 21.46
CA ASP A 44 18.52 -12.22 21.64
C ASP A 44 19.43 -12.27 20.41
N GLU A 45 19.46 -13.39 19.68
CA GLU A 45 20.35 -13.62 18.55
C GLU A 45 19.64 -13.64 17.19
N THR A 46 18.35 -14.02 17.13
CA THR A 46 17.63 -14.26 15.88
C THR A 46 16.30 -13.54 15.81
N ALA A 47 15.86 -13.28 14.59
CA ALA A 47 14.52 -12.83 14.24
C ALA A 47 13.88 -13.87 13.32
N THR A 48 12.77 -14.44 13.73
CA THR A 48 11.94 -15.35 12.92
C THR A 48 10.71 -14.59 12.43
N ILE A 49 10.61 -14.41 11.12
CA ILE A 49 9.60 -13.61 10.44
C ILE A 49 8.71 -14.57 9.64
N ARG A 50 7.45 -14.73 10.06
CA ARG A 50 6.45 -15.45 9.27
C ARG A 50 5.82 -14.52 8.27
N LEU A 51 5.91 -14.84 6.98
CA LEU A 51 5.42 -14.00 5.90
C LEU A 51 3.91 -14.15 5.70
N ARG A 52 3.23 -13.08 5.32
CA ARG A 52 1.79 -13.09 4.99
C ARG A 52 1.43 -13.99 3.79
N GLY A 53 2.33 -14.12 2.83
CA GLY A 53 2.15 -14.99 1.66
C GLY A 53 2.48 -16.45 1.90
N GLY A 54 2.73 -16.85 3.16
CA GLY A 54 3.25 -18.16 3.52
C GLY A 54 4.78 -18.21 3.51
N GLY A 55 5.32 -19.14 4.29
CA GLY A 55 6.76 -19.28 4.51
C GLY A 55 7.26 -18.52 5.74
N GLU A 56 8.46 -18.89 6.16
CA GLU A 56 9.14 -18.34 7.33
C GLU A 56 10.59 -18.01 6.98
N VAL A 57 11.07 -16.88 7.47
CA VAL A 57 12.46 -16.45 7.28
C VAL A 57 13.08 -16.22 8.65
N THR A 58 14.16 -16.90 8.93
CA THR A 58 14.97 -16.65 10.13
C THR A 58 16.24 -15.93 9.73
N CYS A 59 16.56 -14.85 10.42
CA CYS A 59 17.77 -14.07 10.20
C CYS A 59 18.36 -13.64 11.53
N ASP A 60 19.59 -13.09 11.49
CA ASP A 60 20.23 -12.49 12.65
C ASP A 60 19.40 -11.30 13.15
N ARG A 61 19.26 -11.17 14.48
CA ARG A 61 18.49 -10.09 15.12
C ARG A 61 19.02 -8.70 14.73
N SER A 62 20.33 -8.57 14.53
CA SER A 62 20.99 -7.31 14.16
C SER A 62 20.60 -6.82 12.76
N LEU A 63 20.08 -7.70 11.91
CA LEU A 63 19.59 -7.33 10.58
C LEU A 63 18.22 -6.65 10.60
N VAL A 64 17.48 -6.74 11.72
CA VAL A 64 16.18 -6.07 11.87
C VAL A 64 16.39 -4.70 12.50
N LEU A 65 16.23 -3.63 11.70
CA LEU A 65 16.37 -2.25 12.17
C LEU A 65 15.18 -1.81 13.01
N ARG A 66 13.97 -2.12 12.54
CA ARG A 66 12.73 -1.77 13.23
C ARG A 66 11.58 -2.65 12.76
N ILE A 67 10.54 -2.70 13.57
CA ILE A 67 9.26 -3.33 13.27
C ILE A 67 8.20 -2.26 13.43
N ASP A 68 7.53 -1.91 12.32
CA ASP A 68 6.44 -0.95 12.31
C ASP A 68 5.11 -1.73 12.26
N PRO A 69 4.09 -1.36 13.05
CA PRO A 69 2.78 -1.98 12.95
C PRO A 69 2.20 -1.70 11.55
N ASP A 70 1.80 -2.75 10.85
CA ASP A 70 1.04 -2.60 9.62
C ASP A 70 -0.43 -2.35 10.00
N GLU A 71 -0.92 -1.15 9.72
CA GLU A 71 -2.28 -0.73 10.07
C GLU A 71 -3.38 -1.42 9.24
N THR A 72 -3.01 -2.28 8.28
CA THR A 72 -3.98 -3.08 7.53
C THR A 72 -4.35 -4.34 8.31
N PRO A 73 -5.62 -4.50 8.76
CA PRO A 73 -6.05 -5.73 9.41
C PRO A 73 -5.82 -6.92 8.46
N TRP A 74 -4.97 -7.86 8.85
CA TRP A 74 -4.82 -9.11 8.11
C TRP A 74 -5.78 -10.15 8.69
N ILE A 75 -6.67 -10.67 7.85
CA ILE A 75 -7.52 -11.80 8.18
C ILE A 75 -6.81 -13.04 7.62
N ASP A 76 -6.40 -13.94 8.51
CA ASP A 76 -5.81 -15.23 8.12
C ASP A 76 -6.88 -16.05 7.36
N PRO A 77 -6.67 -16.33 6.06
CA PRO A 77 -7.63 -17.09 5.28
C PRO A 77 -7.85 -18.50 5.80
N ALA A 78 -6.87 -19.10 6.50
CA ALA A 78 -7.02 -20.42 7.13
C ALA A 78 -7.92 -20.36 8.38
N ARG A 79 -7.94 -19.23 9.08
CA ARG A 79 -8.78 -19.05 10.28
C ARG A 79 -10.22 -18.68 9.91
N ALA A 80 -10.41 -17.92 8.82
CA ALA A 80 -11.73 -17.61 8.30
C ALA A 80 -12.51 -18.85 7.85
N ALA A 81 -11.79 -19.91 7.44
CA ALA A 81 -12.41 -21.17 7.05
C ALA A 81 -12.86 -22.08 8.24
N ILE A 82 -12.36 -21.82 9.45
CA ILE A 82 -12.65 -22.66 10.64
C ILE A 82 -13.80 -22.08 11.47
N ASP A 83 -13.97 -20.77 11.51
CA ASP A 83 -14.94 -20.11 12.40
C ASP A 83 -16.38 -20.08 11.90
N GLY A 84 -16.71 -20.63 10.72
CA GLY A 84 -18.07 -20.85 10.24
C GLY A 84 -19.04 -19.66 10.39
N SER A 85 -18.55 -18.50 10.80
CA SER A 85 -19.31 -17.27 10.90
C SER A 85 -19.36 -16.67 9.50
N PRO A 86 -20.58 -16.54 8.90
CA PRO A 86 -20.68 -15.74 7.69
C PRO A 86 -20.18 -14.34 8.08
N ALA A 87 -19.00 -13.97 7.59
CA ALA A 87 -18.63 -12.59 7.57
C ALA A 87 -19.76 -11.90 6.83
N GLU A 88 -20.60 -11.16 7.56
CA GLU A 88 -21.48 -10.20 6.94
C GLU A 88 -20.61 -9.45 5.93
N PRO A 89 -20.95 -9.41 4.65
CA PRO A 89 -20.19 -8.64 3.68
C PRO A 89 -20.44 -7.18 4.06
N GLY A 90 -19.55 -6.67 4.93
CA GLY A 90 -19.37 -5.23 5.03
C GLY A 90 -19.09 -4.77 3.62
N GLU A 91 -20.05 -4.06 3.06
CA GLU A 91 -20.10 -3.50 1.72
C GLU A 91 -18.79 -2.79 1.35
N ALA A 92 -17.85 -3.51 0.77
CA ALA A 92 -16.73 -2.96 0.01
C ALA A 92 -16.08 -4.03 -0.90
N ALA A 93 -16.83 -5.03 -1.36
CA ALA A 93 -16.52 -5.73 -2.59
C ALA A 93 -17.41 -5.11 -3.66
N THR A 94 -17.16 -3.84 -3.95
CA THR A 94 -17.74 -3.20 -5.11
C THR A 94 -17.13 -3.89 -6.33
N THR A 95 -17.87 -4.82 -6.95
CA THR A 95 -17.84 -5.02 -8.40
C THR A 95 -17.58 -3.65 -9.02
N PRO A 96 -16.65 -3.47 -9.97
CA PRO A 96 -16.49 -2.19 -10.65
C PRO A 96 -17.85 -1.84 -11.26
N GLY A 97 -18.63 -1.06 -10.52
CA GLY A 97 -19.82 -0.43 -11.05
C GLY A 97 -19.37 0.45 -12.21
N PRO A 98 -20.27 0.80 -13.13
CA PRO A 98 -19.91 1.62 -14.28
C PRO A 98 -19.08 2.79 -13.77
N VAL A 99 -17.88 2.96 -14.33
CA VAL A 99 -16.94 4.03 -13.98
C VAL A 99 -17.74 5.33 -14.02
N ARG A 100 -18.12 5.85 -12.86
CA ARG A 100 -18.74 7.17 -12.77
C ARG A 100 -17.68 8.13 -13.25
N THR A 101 -17.82 8.59 -14.49
CA THR A 101 -16.97 9.63 -15.06
C THR A 101 -17.14 10.85 -14.15
N VAL A 102 -16.16 11.11 -13.30
CA VAL A 102 -16.19 12.31 -12.46
C VAL A 102 -15.93 13.47 -13.39
N GLU A 103 -16.96 14.28 -13.63
CA GLU A 103 -16.83 15.47 -14.46
C GLU A 103 -15.88 16.45 -13.79
N ILE A 104 -14.93 17.03 -14.56
CA ILE A 104 -14.01 18.06 -14.04
C ILE A 104 -14.84 19.26 -13.60
N PRO A 105 -14.87 19.61 -12.30
CA PRO A 105 -15.56 20.80 -11.85
C PRO A 105 -15.03 22.04 -12.56
N ALA A 106 -15.92 22.94 -12.98
CA ALA A 106 -15.57 24.12 -13.77
C ALA A 106 -14.43 24.95 -13.14
N ALA A 107 -14.39 25.02 -11.80
CA ALA A 107 -13.36 25.72 -11.04
C ALA A 107 -11.93 25.18 -11.26
N TYR A 108 -11.78 23.91 -11.66
CA TYR A 108 -10.48 23.28 -11.82
C TYR A 108 -10.04 23.09 -13.29
N ARG A 109 -10.93 23.32 -14.27
CA ARG A 109 -10.59 23.11 -15.69
C ARG A 109 -9.40 23.96 -16.12
N ALA A 110 -9.46 25.28 -15.84
CA ALA A 110 -8.40 26.21 -16.26
C ALA A 110 -7.05 25.85 -15.64
N ILE A 111 -6.99 25.58 -14.32
CA ILE A 111 -5.74 25.24 -13.65
C ILE A 111 -5.18 23.88 -14.09
N ILE A 112 -6.03 22.90 -14.35
CA ILE A 112 -5.59 21.59 -14.86
C ILE A 112 -4.99 21.74 -16.26
N THR A 113 -5.65 22.49 -17.17
CA THR A 113 -5.10 22.76 -18.51
C THR A 113 -3.77 23.49 -18.41
N GLN A 114 -3.66 24.53 -17.61
CA GLN A 114 -2.42 25.27 -17.41
C GLN A 114 -1.28 24.39 -16.90
N LEU A 115 -1.54 23.53 -15.90
CA LEU A 115 -0.53 22.63 -15.35
C LEU A 115 -0.15 21.52 -16.33
N ALA A 116 -1.11 20.99 -17.09
CA ALA A 116 -0.87 20.02 -18.15
C ALA A 116 0.11 20.57 -19.19
N GLU A 117 -0.13 21.77 -19.68
CA GLU A 117 0.73 22.47 -20.64
C GLU A 117 2.10 22.80 -20.04
N ALA A 118 2.11 23.38 -18.83
CA ALA A 118 3.35 23.81 -18.17
C ALA A 118 4.32 22.65 -17.87
N HIS A 119 3.79 21.48 -17.57
CA HIS A 119 4.59 20.32 -17.18
C HIS A 119 4.62 19.18 -18.23
N GLY A 120 3.91 19.31 -19.35
CA GLY A 120 3.84 18.29 -20.39
C GLY A 120 3.20 16.98 -19.90
N VAL A 121 2.15 17.09 -19.07
CA VAL A 121 1.38 15.94 -18.56
C VAL A 121 -0.01 15.95 -19.17
N ASP A 122 -0.50 14.79 -19.59
CA ASP A 122 -1.88 14.71 -20.15
C ASP A 122 -2.91 15.17 -19.10
N ALA A 123 -3.72 16.16 -19.49
CA ALA A 123 -4.76 16.72 -18.62
C ALA A 123 -5.77 15.65 -18.17
N ARG A 124 -6.04 14.63 -18.98
CA ARG A 124 -6.91 13.49 -18.65
C ARG A 124 -6.30 12.66 -17.51
N LEU A 125 -4.97 12.46 -17.53
CA LEU A 125 -4.28 11.73 -16.48
C LEU A 125 -4.28 12.53 -15.17
N ILE A 126 -4.04 13.86 -15.22
CA ILE A 126 -4.15 14.72 -14.04
C ILE A 126 -5.55 14.63 -13.44
N HIS A 127 -6.59 14.77 -14.29
CA HIS A 127 -7.98 14.63 -13.89
C HIS A 127 -8.26 13.29 -13.21
N ALA A 128 -7.82 12.18 -13.82
CA ALA A 128 -8.04 10.85 -13.32
C ALA A 128 -7.40 10.65 -11.92
N VAL A 129 -6.16 11.12 -11.75
CA VAL A 129 -5.47 11.05 -10.44
C VAL A 129 -6.25 11.86 -9.40
N ILE A 130 -6.64 13.11 -9.65
CA ILE A 130 -7.41 13.93 -8.70
C ILE A 130 -8.74 13.26 -8.36
N SER A 131 -9.41 12.67 -9.35
CA SER A 131 -10.69 11.98 -9.17
C SER A 131 -10.57 10.80 -8.25
N VAL A 132 -9.53 9.98 -8.43
CA VAL A 132 -9.29 8.78 -7.60
C VAL A 132 -8.80 9.16 -6.21
N GLU A 133 -7.92 10.17 -6.08
CA GLU A 133 -7.32 10.57 -4.82
C GLU A 133 -8.31 11.26 -3.88
N SER A 134 -9.11 12.17 -4.38
CA SER A 134 -9.94 13.01 -3.52
C SER A 134 -11.38 13.20 -3.99
N ALA A 135 -11.73 12.76 -5.21
CA ALA A 135 -12.96 13.15 -5.88
C ALA A 135 -13.15 14.68 -5.82
N TYR A 136 -12.08 15.44 -6.09
CA TYR A 136 -12.07 16.91 -6.05
C TYR A 136 -12.39 17.53 -4.68
N ARG A 137 -12.17 16.82 -3.58
CA ARG A 137 -12.35 17.35 -2.23
C ARG A 137 -11.06 18.02 -1.73
N PRO A 138 -10.96 19.35 -1.67
CA PRO A 138 -9.71 20.06 -1.41
C PRO A 138 -9.20 19.86 0.03
N ARG A 139 -10.08 19.47 0.95
CA ARG A 139 -9.74 19.19 2.35
C ARG A 139 -9.68 17.69 2.66
N ALA A 140 -9.60 16.83 1.64
CA ALA A 140 -9.45 15.39 1.84
C ALA A 140 -8.20 15.08 2.66
N ARG A 141 -8.34 14.13 3.57
CA ARG A 141 -7.24 13.59 4.38
C ARG A 141 -7.40 12.08 4.50
N SER A 142 -6.36 11.34 4.15
CA SER A 142 -6.34 9.88 4.36
C SER A 142 -5.94 9.51 5.79
N ALA A 143 -6.22 8.28 6.19
CA ALA A 143 -5.75 7.72 7.46
C ALA A 143 -4.21 7.72 7.55
N LYS A 144 -3.52 7.54 6.43
CA LYS A 144 -2.05 7.59 6.32
C LYS A 144 -1.47 9.02 6.34
N GLY A 145 -2.33 10.05 6.38
CA GLY A 145 -1.92 11.45 6.47
C GLY A 145 -1.70 12.18 5.15
N ALA A 146 -2.05 11.59 4.02
CA ALA A 146 -2.08 12.27 2.72
C ALA A 146 -3.13 13.39 2.72
N ARG A 147 -2.91 14.48 1.97
CA ARG A 147 -3.72 15.71 2.08
C ARG A 147 -3.99 16.36 0.74
N GLY A 148 -5.18 16.93 0.62
CA GLY A 148 -5.61 17.80 -0.48
C GLY A 148 -6.04 17.05 -1.72
N LEU A 149 -6.16 17.76 -2.84
CA LEU A 149 -6.73 17.28 -4.10
C LEU A 149 -5.98 16.08 -4.68
N MET A 150 -4.65 16.10 -4.65
CA MET A 150 -3.79 15.05 -5.17
C MET A 150 -3.15 14.19 -4.06
N GLN A 151 -3.72 14.23 -2.84
CA GLN A 151 -3.34 13.41 -1.69
C GLN A 151 -1.83 13.33 -1.44
N LEU A 152 -1.18 14.49 -1.35
CA LEU A 152 0.25 14.53 -1.09
C LEU A 152 0.57 14.10 0.34
N MET A 153 1.50 13.16 0.48
CA MET A 153 2.10 12.83 1.77
C MET A 153 2.90 14.03 2.29
N PRO A 154 2.97 14.24 3.61
CA PRO A 154 3.72 15.37 4.19
C PRO A 154 5.18 15.46 3.73
N ALA A 155 5.84 14.32 3.52
CA ALA A 155 7.21 14.29 3.00
C ALA A 155 7.28 14.81 1.56
N THR A 156 6.40 14.33 0.69
CA THR A 156 6.28 14.75 -0.71
C THR A 156 5.93 16.25 -0.81
N ALA A 157 4.96 16.72 -0.01
CA ALA A 157 4.61 18.14 0.03
C ALA A 157 5.81 19.02 0.38
N ARG A 158 6.63 18.63 1.38
CA ARG A 158 7.86 19.36 1.74
C ARG A 158 8.90 19.34 0.63
N GLN A 159 9.09 18.22 -0.06
CA GLN A 159 10.01 18.08 -1.20
C GLN A 159 9.72 19.10 -2.31
N TYR A 160 8.44 19.38 -2.55
CA TYR A 160 7.98 20.36 -3.55
C TYR A 160 7.74 21.76 -2.96
N GLY A 161 8.17 22.04 -1.72
CA GLY A 161 8.06 23.36 -1.09
C GLY A 161 6.66 23.72 -0.60
N VAL A 162 5.73 22.77 -0.52
CA VAL A 162 4.36 23.00 -0.09
C VAL A 162 4.27 22.96 1.43
N ARG A 163 4.06 24.13 2.07
CA ARG A 163 3.87 24.25 3.51
C ARG A 163 2.45 23.86 3.96
N ASN A 164 1.46 24.11 3.13
CA ASN A 164 0.07 23.77 3.40
C ASN A 164 -0.53 23.05 2.19
N ALA A 165 -0.63 21.72 2.30
CA ALA A 165 -1.14 20.85 1.25
C ALA A 165 -2.67 20.99 1.02
N TYR A 166 -3.38 21.79 1.82
CA TYR A 166 -4.80 22.13 1.58
C TYR A 166 -4.98 23.38 0.72
N LYS A 167 -3.91 24.11 0.38
CA LYS A 167 -3.95 25.17 -0.64
C LYS A 167 -4.00 24.50 -2.01
N GLU A 168 -5.14 24.64 -2.69
CA GLU A 168 -5.48 23.90 -3.90
C GLU A 168 -4.44 24.05 -5.00
N ALA A 169 -4.11 25.29 -5.40
CA ALA A 169 -3.12 25.54 -6.45
C ALA A 169 -1.74 24.97 -6.12
N ALA A 170 -1.28 25.10 -4.86
CA ALA A 170 0.00 24.55 -4.43
C ALA A 170 -0.01 23.01 -4.38
N ASN A 171 -1.14 22.42 -4.01
CA ASN A 171 -1.31 20.97 -3.99
C ASN A 171 -1.30 20.39 -5.40
N LEU A 172 -2.05 21.02 -6.32
CA LEU A 172 -2.11 20.62 -7.72
C LEU A 172 -0.75 20.75 -8.42
N ASP A 173 -0.07 21.90 -8.27
CA ASP A 173 1.25 22.10 -8.87
C ASP A 173 2.25 21.03 -8.38
N ALA A 174 2.35 20.85 -7.08
CA ALA A 174 3.25 19.86 -6.50
C ALA A 174 2.90 18.42 -6.90
N GLY A 175 1.60 18.09 -6.95
CA GLY A 175 1.12 16.76 -7.35
C GLY A 175 1.41 16.47 -8.82
N VAL A 176 1.20 17.44 -9.71
CA VAL A 176 1.49 17.31 -11.15
C VAL A 176 3.01 17.19 -11.37
N ARG A 177 3.83 17.99 -10.68
CA ARG A 177 5.29 17.88 -10.74
C ARG A 177 5.79 16.52 -10.23
N HIS A 178 5.16 15.99 -9.18
CA HIS A 178 5.49 14.66 -8.69
C HIS A 178 5.10 13.58 -9.71
N LEU A 179 3.90 13.66 -10.27
CA LEU A 179 3.45 12.76 -11.32
C LEU A 179 4.36 12.82 -12.56
N LYS A 180 4.74 14.03 -12.99
CA LYS A 180 5.68 14.22 -14.11
C LYS A 180 7.02 13.55 -13.84
N MET A 181 7.60 13.74 -12.65
CA MET A 181 8.86 13.11 -12.27
C MET A 181 8.78 11.59 -12.37
N LEU A 182 7.64 11.00 -11.99
CA LEU A 182 7.44 9.56 -12.11
C LEU A 182 7.27 9.12 -13.57
N LEU A 183 6.54 9.89 -14.39
CA LEU A 183 6.39 9.63 -15.82
C LEU A 183 7.70 9.75 -16.61
N ASP A 184 8.65 10.55 -16.13
CA ASP A 184 9.98 10.64 -16.75
C ASP A 184 10.89 9.44 -16.45
N ARG A 185 10.52 8.63 -15.44
CA ARG A 185 11.33 7.50 -14.95
C ARG A 185 10.72 6.15 -15.23
N PHE A 186 9.41 6.09 -15.43
CA PHE A 186 8.65 4.86 -15.56
C PHE A 186 7.67 4.96 -16.72
N ALA A 187 7.31 3.84 -17.31
CA ALA A 187 6.17 3.78 -18.21
C ALA A 187 4.89 4.23 -17.47
N VAL A 188 3.86 4.66 -18.20
CA VAL A 188 2.67 5.29 -17.62
C VAL A 188 2.03 4.44 -16.51
N ARG A 189 1.93 3.13 -16.74
CA ARG A 189 1.32 2.19 -15.80
C ARG A 189 2.09 2.10 -14.48
N GLU A 190 3.40 2.00 -14.57
CA GLU A 190 4.33 1.97 -13.44
C GLU A 190 4.40 3.32 -12.72
N ALA A 191 4.35 4.43 -13.46
CA ALA A 191 4.33 5.77 -12.88
C ALA A 191 3.07 5.98 -12.01
N ILE A 192 1.90 5.53 -12.49
CA ILE A 192 0.66 5.54 -11.70
C ILE A 192 0.79 4.66 -10.46
N ALA A 193 1.38 3.46 -10.60
CA ALA A 193 1.63 2.58 -9.46
C ALA A 193 2.59 3.21 -8.45
N ALA A 194 3.66 3.87 -8.93
CA ALA A 194 4.63 4.56 -8.09
C ALA A 194 4.02 5.76 -7.35
N TYR A 195 3.07 6.45 -7.96
CA TYR A 195 2.33 7.53 -7.31
C TYR A 195 1.58 7.03 -6.07
N ASN A 196 0.94 5.87 -6.16
CA ASN A 196 0.16 5.27 -5.07
C ASN A 196 1.03 4.52 -4.05
N ALA A 197 1.92 3.63 -4.52
CA ALA A 197 2.68 2.71 -3.68
C ALA A 197 4.10 3.20 -3.35
N GLY A 198 4.54 4.28 -3.98
CA GLY A 198 5.90 4.78 -3.91
C GLY A 198 6.85 4.12 -4.92
N GLU A 199 7.81 4.89 -5.39
CA GLU A 199 8.82 4.49 -6.36
C GLU A 199 9.60 3.24 -5.94
N ALA A 200 9.98 3.17 -4.65
CA ALA A 200 10.73 2.03 -4.13
C ALA A 200 9.98 0.69 -4.29
N ALA A 201 8.65 0.70 -4.21
CA ALA A 201 7.85 -0.49 -4.43
C ALA A 201 7.91 -0.94 -5.90
N VAL A 202 7.76 0.01 -6.85
CA VAL A 202 7.83 -0.29 -8.28
C VAL A 202 9.19 -0.83 -8.67
N LEU A 203 10.26 -0.20 -8.22
CA LEU A 203 11.63 -0.67 -8.46
C LEU A 203 11.88 -2.06 -7.87
N ARG A 204 11.38 -2.32 -6.66
CA ARG A 204 11.54 -3.62 -6.00
C ARG A 204 10.88 -4.76 -6.75
N PHE A 205 9.70 -4.51 -7.32
CA PHE A 205 8.94 -5.53 -8.03
C PHE A 205 9.18 -5.54 -9.56
N GLY A 206 9.97 -4.61 -10.07
CA GLY A 206 10.26 -4.48 -11.51
C GLY A 206 9.03 -4.15 -12.34
N GLY A 207 8.05 -3.44 -11.76
CA GLY A 207 6.76 -3.11 -12.38
C GLY A 207 5.69 -2.79 -11.36
N VAL A 208 4.42 -2.93 -11.74
CA VAL A 208 3.29 -2.70 -10.82
C VAL A 208 3.34 -3.69 -9.66
N PRO A 209 3.46 -3.23 -8.41
CA PRO A 209 3.51 -4.11 -7.25
C PRO A 209 2.26 -4.99 -7.14
N PRO A 210 2.37 -6.23 -6.63
CA PRO A 210 1.25 -7.16 -6.50
C PRO A 210 0.29 -6.79 -5.33
N PHE A 211 0.24 -5.51 -4.96
CA PHE A 211 -0.67 -5.01 -3.94
C PHE A 211 -2.06 -4.81 -4.54
N ARG A 212 -3.08 -5.43 -3.95
CA ARG A 212 -4.46 -5.33 -4.43
C ARG A 212 -4.93 -3.87 -4.57
N GLU A 213 -4.61 -3.03 -3.57
CA GLU A 213 -4.94 -1.60 -3.57
C GLU A 213 -4.31 -0.89 -4.76
N THR A 214 -2.99 -1.08 -4.98
CA THR A 214 -2.25 -0.41 -6.05
C THR A 214 -2.71 -0.85 -7.43
N ARG A 215 -2.95 -2.14 -7.64
CA ARG A 215 -3.51 -2.64 -8.92
C ARG A 215 -4.86 -2.02 -9.21
N ALA A 216 -5.78 -2.04 -8.23
CA ALA A 216 -7.10 -1.42 -8.39
C ALA A 216 -7.01 0.11 -8.61
N TYR A 217 -6.02 0.77 -8.01
CA TYR A 217 -5.74 2.19 -8.23
C TYR A 217 -5.31 2.44 -9.68
N VAL A 218 -4.34 1.69 -10.18
CA VAL A 218 -3.84 1.80 -11.56
C VAL A 218 -4.96 1.63 -12.57
N GLU A 219 -5.76 0.56 -12.45
CA GLU A 219 -6.89 0.32 -13.35
C GLU A 219 -7.92 1.45 -13.33
N ARG A 220 -8.25 1.97 -12.15
CA ARG A 220 -9.20 3.10 -12.05
C ARG A 220 -8.68 4.38 -12.68
N VAL A 221 -7.39 4.70 -12.48
CA VAL A 221 -6.77 5.89 -13.08
C VAL A 221 -6.72 5.75 -14.60
N LEU A 222 -6.28 4.61 -15.12
CA LEU A 222 -6.22 4.38 -16.57
C LEU A 222 -7.61 4.46 -17.22
N ALA A 223 -8.60 3.80 -16.64
CA ALA A 223 -9.97 3.82 -17.14
C ALA A 223 -10.56 5.24 -17.17
N LEU A 224 -10.34 6.04 -16.11
CA LEU A 224 -10.80 7.43 -16.06
C LEU A 224 -10.05 8.35 -17.02
N ALA A 225 -8.76 8.09 -17.25
CA ALA A 225 -7.96 8.83 -18.21
C ALA A 225 -8.29 8.47 -19.68
N GLY A 226 -9.04 7.39 -19.92
CA GLY A 226 -9.28 6.84 -21.25
C GLY A 226 -7.98 6.35 -21.90
N LEU A 227 -7.07 5.85 -21.08
CA LEU A 227 -5.80 5.26 -21.53
C LEU A 227 -5.93 3.74 -21.47
N ASP A 228 -6.24 3.16 -22.63
CA ASP A 228 -6.30 1.70 -22.79
C ASP A 228 -4.89 1.19 -23.06
N ILE A 229 -4.05 1.15 -22.04
CA ILE A 229 -2.69 0.64 -22.14
C ILE A 229 -2.78 -0.86 -21.86
N ALA A 230 -2.77 -1.67 -22.95
CA ALA A 230 -2.63 -3.11 -22.85
C ALA A 230 -1.43 -3.47 -21.94
N GLU A 231 -1.60 -4.50 -21.13
CA GLU A 231 -0.53 -5.00 -20.26
C GLU A 231 0.62 -5.46 -21.18
N GLU A 232 1.69 -4.65 -21.25
CA GLU A 232 2.89 -5.05 -21.97
C GLU A 232 3.45 -6.28 -21.23
N PRO A 233 3.65 -7.43 -21.92
CA PRO A 233 4.16 -8.61 -21.25
C PRO A 233 5.51 -8.23 -20.62
N PRO A 234 5.83 -8.76 -19.42
CA PRO A 234 7.09 -8.44 -18.75
C PRO A 234 8.22 -8.70 -19.73
N ALA A 235 9.05 -7.67 -19.94
CA ALA A 235 10.21 -7.77 -20.81
C ALA A 235 10.95 -9.06 -20.45
N ALA A 236 11.03 -9.98 -21.42
CA ALA A 236 11.71 -11.24 -21.25
C ALA A 236 13.12 -10.91 -20.75
N ALA A 237 13.42 -11.31 -19.51
CA ALA A 237 14.75 -11.20 -18.96
C ALA A 237 15.68 -11.91 -19.94
N ASP A 238 16.47 -11.12 -20.64
CA ASP A 238 17.53 -11.60 -21.53
C ASP A 238 18.44 -12.49 -20.65
N ARG A 239 18.25 -13.78 -20.77
CA ARG A 239 19.16 -14.75 -20.16
C ARG A 239 20.39 -14.74 -21.03
N PRO A 240 21.57 -14.30 -20.54
CA PRO A 240 22.78 -14.53 -21.27
C PRO A 240 22.94 -16.05 -21.37
N GLY A 241 22.85 -16.52 -22.61
CA GLY A 241 23.03 -17.91 -23.00
C GLY A 241 24.43 -18.38 -22.70
N SER A 242 24.47 -19.61 -22.21
CA SER A 242 25.54 -20.64 -22.31
C SER A 242 26.93 -20.22 -22.70
#